data_0219efc158aa6251a72e4ac314c7822c
#
_entry.id   0219efc158aa6251a72e4ac314c7822c
#
_cell.length_a   1.000
_cell.length_b   1.000
_cell.length_c   1.000
_cell.angle_alpha   90.00
_cell.angle_beta   90.00
_cell.angle_gamma   90.00
#
_symmetry.space_group_name_H-M   'P 1'
#
loop_
_entity.id
_entity.type
_entity.pdbx_description
1 polymer ?
#
loop_
_entity_poly.entity_id
_entity_poly.type
_entity_poly.pdbx_seq_one_letter_code
_entity_poly.pdbx_strand_id
1 'polypeptide(L)'
;FTKTPEYQEVYESKLASSLIASTMIGNLYTASLYLGFRSSLEYEYQKGIDLEGKRVGFGSYGSGSSAMVFSGVIQPGYEEIVKNMNLVAELEDRRRLTLDEYESLHENRLSPEKSMLHSKKEFVLVDVETETETRGERRYIFNE
;
A
#
# COMPACT_ATOMS: atom_id res chain seq x y z
N PHE A 1 8.82 -28.97 1.98
CA PHE A 1 7.86 -28.35 2.92
C PHE A 1 6.85 -27.48 2.17
N THR A 2 7.28 -26.49 1.40
CA THR A 2 6.40 -25.55 0.67
C THR A 2 5.49 -26.16 -0.40
N LYS A 3 5.63 -27.47 -0.70
CA LYS A 3 4.82 -28.19 -1.68
C LYS A 3 3.82 -29.17 -1.05
N THR A 4 3.71 -29.18 0.29
CA THR A 4 2.74 -30.06 0.95
C THR A 4 1.34 -29.44 0.91
N PRO A 5 0.27 -30.25 0.84
CA PRO A 5 -1.11 -29.74 0.88
C PRO A 5 -1.39 -28.88 2.12
N GLU A 6 -0.88 -29.27 3.26
CA GLU A 6 -1.06 -28.53 4.52
C GLU A 6 -0.42 -27.15 4.48
N TYR A 7 0.75 -27.02 3.83
CA TYR A 7 1.37 -25.70 3.62
C TYR A 7 0.51 -24.84 2.70
N GLN A 8 0.02 -25.43 1.59
CA GLN A 8 -0.81 -24.68 0.64
C GLN A 8 -2.10 -24.19 1.31
N GLU A 9 -2.75 -25.00 2.13
CA GLU A 9 -3.95 -24.62 2.86
C GLU A 9 -3.68 -23.45 3.82
N VAL A 10 -2.59 -23.51 4.59
CA VAL A 10 -2.18 -22.42 5.49
C VAL A 10 -1.83 -21.15 4.71
N TYR A 11 -1.09 -21.29 3.62
CA TYR A 11 -0.73 -20.17 2.77
C TYR A 11 -1.97 -19.45 2.23
N GLU A 12 -2.87 -20.19 1.59
CA GLU A 12 -4.10 -19.64 0.99
C GLU A 12 -5.03 -19.02 2.03
N SER A 13 -5.19 -19.68 3.19
CA SER A 13 -6.12 -19.22 4.21
C SER A 13 -5.58 -18.12 5.13
N LYS A 14 -4.25 -17.91 5.20
CA LYS A 14 -3.63 -17.00 6.17
C LYS A 14 -2.74 -15.92 5.58
N LEU A 15 -2.17 -16.14 4.40
CA LEU A 15 -1.14 -15.26 3.87
C LEU A 15 -1.47 -14.69 2.48
N ALA A 16 -2.11 -15.46 1.61
CA ALA A 16 -2.25 -15.11 0.20
C ALA A 16 -2.90 -13.72 0.01
N SER A 17 -3.95 -13.40 0.75
CA SER A 17 -4.63 -12.11 0.67
C SER A 17 -3.73 -10.92 1.05
N SER A 18 -2.78 -11.12 1.95
CA SER A 18 -1.84 -10.06 2.36
C SER A 18 -0.76 -9.75 1.30
N LEU A 19 -0.54 -10.66 0.38
CA LEU A 19 0.51 -10.52 -0.62
C LEU A 19 0.04 -9.91 -1.95
N ILE A 20 -1.26 -9.83 -2.19
CA ILE A 20 -1.82 -9.37 -3.47
C ILE A 20 -1.29 -8.00 -3.86
N ALA A 21 -1.51 -6.99 -3.01
CA ALA A 21 -1.04 -5.63 -3.30
C ALA A 21 0.49 -5.55 -3.37
N SER A 22 1.20 -6.31 -2.53
CA SER A 22 2.66 -6.31 -2.51
C SER A 22 3.28 -6.87 -3.79
N THR A 23 2.59 -7.77 -4.51
CA THR A 23 3.05 -8.26 -5.83
C THR A 23 2.96 -7.19 -6.92
N MET A 24 2.16 -6.15 -6.72
CA MET A 24 1.91 -5.08 -7.68
C MET A 24 2.77 -3.83 -7.43
N ILE A 25 3.46 -3.77 -6.32
CA ILE A 25 4.25 -2.61 -5.90
C ILE A 25 5.66 -3.09 -5.55
N GLY A 26 6.65 -2.23 -5.73
CA GLY A 26 8.01 -2.49 -5.26
C GLY A 26 8.14 -2.40 -3.74
N ASN A 27 9.38 -2.44 -3.24
CA ASN A 27 9.66 -2.40 -1.82
C ASN A 27 9.17 -1.10 -1.16
N LEU A 28 8.40 -1.24 -0.10
CA LEU A 28 7.89 -0.14 0.73
C LEU A 28 8.49 -0.16 2.15
N TYR A 29 9.52 -0.98 2.39
CA TYR A 29 10.12 -1.15 3.72
C TYR A 29 9.05 -1.40 4.80
N THR A 30 9.05 -0.62 5.88
CA THR A 30 8.10 -0.77 7.00
C THR A 30 6.63 -0.64 6.57
N ALA A 31 6.34 0.14 5.53
CA ALA A 31 4.98 0.30 5.02
C ALA A 31 4.42 -0.98 4.39
N SER A 32 5.27 -1.92 3.97
CA SER A 32 4.84 -3.22 3.41
C SER A 32 3.95 -4.01 4.35
N LEU A 33 4.19 -3.93 5.66
CA LEU A 33 3.37 -4.60 6.67
C LEU A 33 1.92 -4.07 6.65
N TYR A 34 1.77 -2.75 6.61
CA TYR A 34 0.45 -2.11 6.60
C TYR A 34 -0.25 -2.24 5.24
N LEU A 35 0.52 -2.23 4.15
CA LEU A 35 0.00 -2.54 2.83
C LEU A 35 -0.57 -3.97 2.78
N GLY A 36 0.15 -4.95 3.32
CA GLY A 36 -0.31 -6.32 3.42
C GLY A 36 -1.58 -6.45 4.26
N PHE A 37 -1.66 -5.74 5.37
CA PHE A 37 -2.85 -5.69 6.21
C PHE A 37 -4.05 -5.09 5.46
N ARG A 38 -3.87 -3.93 4.80
CA ARG A 38 -4.91 -3.31 3.96
C ARG A 38 -5.37 -4.26 2.85
N SER A 39 -4.44 -4.92 2.17
CA SER A 39 -4.72 -5.90 1.13
C SER A 39 -5.57 -7.06 1.65
N SER A 40 -5.24 -7.61 2.82
CA SER A 40 -6.04 -8.67 3.44
C SER A 40 -7.45 -8.21 3.76
N LEU A 41 -7.63 -7.06 4.38
CA LEU A 41 -8.94 -6.54 4.76
C LEU A 41 -9.84 -6.38 3.53
N GLU A 42 -9.33 -5.74 2.47
CA GLU A 42 -10.10 -5.48 1.26
C GLU A 42 -10.46 -6.77 0.52
N TYR A 43 -9.50 -7.65 0.35
CA TYR A 43 -9.70 -8.90 -0.39
C TYR A 43 -10.66 -9.86 0.31
N GLU A 44 -10.54 -10.03 1.63
CA GLU A 44 -11.45 -10.89 2.39
C GLU A 44 -12.86 -10.28 2.44
N TYR A 45 -12.98 -8.96 2.57
CA TYR A 45 -14.25 -8.26 2.50
C TYR A 45 -14.94 -8.46 1.14
N GLN A 46 -14.22 -8.33 0.04
CA GLN A 46 -14.74 -8.56 -1.32
C GLN A 46 -15.22 -10.01 -1.53
N LYS A 47 -14.61 -10.97 -0.84
CA LYS A 47 -15.07 -12.36 -0.80
C LYS A 47 -16.30 -12.61 0.10
N GLY A 48 -16.76 -11.60 0.80
CA GLY A 48 -17.86 -11.74 1.76
C GLY A 48 -17.46 -12.45 3.06
N ILE A 49 -16.17 -12.47 3.38
CA ILE A 49 -15.66 -13.08 4.62
C ILE A 49 -15.71 -12.04 5.72
N ASP A 50 -16.50 -12.33 6.75
CA ASP A 50 -16.55 -11.50 7.95
C ASP A 50 -15.27 -11.67 8.79
N LEU A 51 -14.61 -10.56 9.06
CA LEU A 51 -13.38 -10.50 9.85
C LEU A 51 -13.59 -9.95 11.28
N GLU A 52 -14.81 -9.53 11.62
CA GLU A 52 -15.08 -9.02 12.96
C GLU A 52 -14.68 -10.06 14.04
N GLY A 53 -14.01 -9.62 15.07
CA GLY A 53 -13.50 -10.46 16.13
C GLY A 53 -12.33 -11.37 15.76
N LYS A 54 -11.93 -11.44 14.49
CA LYS A 54 -10.77 -12.23 14.08
C LYS A 54 -9.47 -11.60 14.57
N ARG A 55 -8.53 -12.46 14.97
CA ARG A 55 -7.19 -12.04 15.37
C ARG A 55 -6.27 -12.05 14.18
N VAL A 56 -5.59 -10.93 13.94
CA VAL A 56 -4.56 -10.77 12.92
C VAL A 56 -3.19 -10.71 13.58
N GLY A 57 -2.27 -11.54 13.10
CA GLY A 57 -0.87 -11.52 13.50
C GLY A 57 -0.03 -10.68 12.53
N PHE A 58 0.92 -9.96 13.08
CA PHE A 58 1.86 -9.13 12.33
C PHE A 58 3.29 -9.57 12.66
N GLY A 59 4.07 -9.83 11.64
CA GLY A 59 5.51 -10.08 11.76
C GLY A 59 6.28 -9.03 10.96
N SER A 60 7.09 -8.25 11.64
CA SER A 60 7.96 -7.24 11.04
C SER A 60 9.42 -7.61 11.26
N TYR A 61 10.22 -7.56 10.21
CA TYR A 61 11.66 -7.78 10.29
C TYR A 61 12.40 -6.63 9.62
N GLY A 62 13.34 -6.06 10.34
CA GLY A 62 14.23 -5.01 9.85
C GLY A 62 15.64 -5.53 9.60
N SER A 63 16.30 -5.07 8.53
CA SER A 63 17.65 -5.48 8.13
C SER A 63 18.73 -5.17 9.18
N GLY A 64 18.45 -4.33 10.18
CA GLY A 64 19.30 -4.06 11.35
C GLY A 64 19.19 -5.12 12.46
N SER A 65 18.75 -6.35 12.13
CA SER A 65 18.54 -7.46 13.08
C SER A 65 17.48 -7.17 14.14
N SER A 66 16.51 -6.32 13.82
CA SER A 66 15.35 -6.04 14.68
C SER A 66 14.12 -6.76 14.13
N ALA A 67 13.45 -7.52 14.97
CA ALA A 67 12.20 -8.19 14.63
C ALA A 67 11.13 -7.90 15.68
N MET A 68 9.91 -7.71 15.21
CA MET A 68 8.75 -7.49 16.07
C MET A 68 7.60 -8.40 15.64
N VAL A 69 6.98 -9.04 16.61
CA VAL A 69 5.74 -9.81 16.40
C VAL A 69 4.67 -9.26 17.34
N PHE A 70 3.52 -8.94 16.79
CA PHE A 70 2.37 -8.46 17.57
C PHE A 70 1.06 -8.93 16.95
N SER A 71 -0.05 -8.73 17.61
CA SER A 71 -1.36 -9.08 17.06
C SER A 71 -2.42 -8.07 17.50
N GLY A 72 -3.47 -7.99 16.70
CA GLY A 72 -4.66 -7.21 16.98
C GLY A 72 -5.93 -8.02 16.74
N VAL A 73 -7.06 -7.51 17.20
CA VAL A 73 -8.39 -8.05 16.92
C VAL A 73 -9.17 -7.03 16.11
N ILE A 74 -9.74 -7.47 15.01
CA ILE A 74 -10.59 -6.63 14.14
C ILE A 74 -11.84 -6.25 14.94
N GLN A 75 -12.08 -4.95 15.06
CA GLN A 75 -13.17 -4.39 15.83
C GLN A 75 -14.46 -4.29 15.01
N PRO A 76 -15.64 -4.27 15.66
CA PRO A 76 -16.90 -3.96 14.98
C PRO A 76 -16.83 -2.63 14.22
N GLY A 77 -17.50 -2.57 13.08
CA GLY A 77 -17.52 -1.38 12.22
C GLY A 77 -16.33 -1.24 11.27
N TYR A 78 -15.40 -2.21 11.22
CA TYR A 78 -14.28 -2.20 10.27
C TYR A 78 -14.77 -2.13 8.81
N GLU A 79 -15.93 -2.68 8.52
CA GLU A 79 -16.54 -2.70 7.18
C GLU A 79 -16.79 -1.30 6.62
N GLU A 80 -17.14 -0.33 7.49
CA GLU A 80 -17.34 1.07 7.08
C GLU A 80 -16.05 1.72 6.55
N ILE A 81 -14.91 1.22 7.01
CA ILE A 81 -13.59 1.65 6.53
C ILE A 81 -13.26 0.90 5.24
N VAL A 82 -13.42 -0.43 5.26
CA VAL A 82 -12.99 -1.31 4.17
C VAL A 82 -13.80 -1.10 2.90
N LYS A 83 -15.10 -0.87 2.99
CA LYS A 83 -15.96 -0.62 1.81
C LYS A 83 -15.54 0.58 0.96
N ASN A 84 -14.81 1.51 1.56
CA ASN A 84 -14.28 2.69 0.87
C ASN A 84 -12.82 2.50 0.41
N MET A 85 -12.22 1.34 0.67
CA MET A 85 -10.89 1.00 0.18
C MET A 85 -11.01 0.49 -1.26
N ASN A 86 -10.18 1.03 -2.15
CA ASN A 86 -10.09 0.63 -3.56
C ASN A 86 -8.65 0.33 -3.94
N LEU A 87 -7.89 -0.31 -3.06
CA LEU A 87 -6.46 -0.49 -3.22
C LEU A 87 -6.11 -1.22 -4.53
N VAL A 88 -6.79 -2.32 -4.82
CA VAL A 88 -6.52 -3.12 -6.03
C VAL A 88 -6.87 -2.32 -7.26
N ALA A 89 -8.05 -1.68 -7.29
CA ALA A 89 -8.48 -0.85 -8.41
C ALA A 89 -7.56 0.35 -8.63
N GLU A 90 -7.13 1.02 -7.55
CA GLU A 90 -6.14 2.12 -7.61
C GLU A 90 -4.80 1.64 -8.21
N LEU A 91 -4.37 0.42 -7.86
CA LEU A 91 -3.13 -0.17 -8.39
C LEU A 91 -3.26 -0.59 -9.86
N GLU A 92 -4.44 -1.02 -10.29
CA GLU A 92 -4.73 -1.39 -11.68
C GLU A 92 -4.87 -0.16 -12.58
N ASP A 93 -5.39 0.96 -12.05
CA ASP A 93 -5.58 2.22 -12.78
C ASP A 93 -4.27 3.02 -13.00
N ARG A 94 -3.14 2.51 -12.53
CA ARG A 94 -1.84 3.17 -12.70
C ARG A 94 -1.48 3.31 -14.18
N ARG A 95 -1.05 4.51 -14.57
CA ARG A 95 -0.53 4.76 -15.92
C ARG A 95 0.80 4.02 -16.12
N ARG A 96 0.86 3.19 -17.15
CA ARG A 96 2.13 2.59 -17.58
C ARG A 96 2.99 3.64 -18.25
N LEU A 97 4.22 3.78 -17.79
CA LEU A 97 5.23 4.64 -18.40
C LEU A 97 6.10 3.87 -19.40
N THR A 98 6.60 4.57 -20.39
CA THR A 98 7.75 4.09 -21.17
C THR A 98 9.04 4.23 -20.37
N LEU A 99 10.11 3.58 -20.80
CA LEU A 99 11.41 3.68 -20.12
C LEU A 99 11.91 5.14 -20.14
N ASP A 100 11.80 5.82 -21.26
CA ASP A 100 12.24 7.21 -21.40
C ASP A 100 11.46 8.18 -20.50
N GLU A 101 10.15 7.96 -20.34
CA GLU A 101 9.33 8.72 -19.39
C GLU A 101 9.76 8.44 -17.94
N TYR A 102 10.01 7.18 -17.59
CA TYR A 102 10.48 6.80 -16.26
C TYR A 102 11.84 7.43 -15.93
N GLU A 103 12.82 7.34 -16.84
CA GLU A 103 14.13 7.94 -16.67
C GLU A 103 14.03 9.46 -16.55
N SER A 104 13.18 10.09 -17.35
CA SER A 104 12.98 11.54 -17.31
C SER A 104 12.36 12.02 -16.01
N LEU A 105 11.43 11.24 -15.44
CA LEU A 105 10.88 11.49 -14.10
C LEU A 105 11.93 11.27 -13.01
N HIS A 106 12.68 10.18 -13.09
CA HIS A 106 13.70 9.83 -12.11
C HIS A 106 14.82 10.87 -12.02
N GLU A 107 15.21 11.44 -13.16
CA GLU A 107 16.23 12.48 -13.25
C GLU A 107 15.67 13.91 -13.10
N ASN A 108 14.41 14.07 -12.73
CA ASN A 108 13.72 15.36 -12.60
C ASN A 108 13.75 16.22 -13.88
N ARG A 109 13.83 15.58 -15.05
CA ARG A 109 13.81 16.27 -16.35
C ARG A 109 12.40 16.64 -16.80
N LEU A 110 11.37 16.00 -16.23
CA LEU A 110 9.98 16.38 -16.47
C LEU A 110 9.52 17.40 -15.44
N SER A 111 8.84 18.44 -15.92
CA SER A 111 8.16 19.39 -15.03
C SER A 111 7.14 18.65 -14.16
N PRO A 112 7.05 18.96 -12.86
CA PRO A 112 6.03 18.42 -11.98
C PRO A 112 4.61 18.58 -12.53
N GLU A 113 4.32 19.67 -13.23
CA GLU A 113 3.02 19.96 -13.85
C GLU A 113 2.60 18.93 -14.89
N LYS A 114 3.57 18.29 -15.57
CA LYS A 114 3.28 17.23 -16.57
C LYS A 114 3.20 15.85 -15.94
N SER A 115 3.76 15.65 -14.76
CA SER A 115 3.75 14.37 -14.05
C SER A 115 2.56 14.22 -13.11
N MET A 116 1.93 15.32 -12.73
CA MET A 116 0.78 15.30 -11.83
C MET A 116 -0.48 14.89 -12.60
N LEU A 117 -0.90 13.66 -12.40
CA LEU A 117 -2.28 13.27 -12.63
C LEU A 117 -3.10 13.93 -11.51
N HIS A 118 -3.83 14.98 -11.87
CA HIS A 118 -4.74 15.63 -10.93
C HIS A 118 -5.95 14.73 -10.74
N SER A 119 -5.88 13.80 -9.80
CA SER A 119 -7.09 13.14 -9.34
C SER A 119 -7.92 14.12 -8.50
N LYS A 120 -9.23 14.00 -8.62
CA LYS A 120 -10.17 14.78 -7.79
C LYS A 120 -10.30 14.11 -6.43
N LYS A 121 -10.51 14.92 -5.40
CA LYS A 121 -10.69 14.47 -4.00
C LYS A 121 -9.46 13.79 -3.39
N GLU A 122 -8.29 14.27 -3.73
CA GLU A 122 -7.03 13.80 -3.17
C GLU A 122 -6.11 14.94 -2.74
N PHE A 123 -5.16 14.63 -1.86
CA PHE A 123 -4.08 15.54 -1.54
C PHE A 123 -3.01 15.48 -2.62
N VAL A 124 -2.76 16.60 -3.27
CA VAL A 124 -1.79 16.73 -4.34
C VAL A 124 -0.59 17.52 -3.83
N LEU A 125 0.62 17.02 -4.08
CA LEU A 125 1.86 17.73 -3.82
C LEU A 125 1.99 18.90 -4.82
N VAL A 126 1.99 20.13 -4.33
CA VAL A 126 2.06 21.33 -5.18
C VAL A 126 3.40 22.01 -5.15
N ASP A 127 4.20 21.76 -4.12
CA ASP A 127 5.48 22.43 -3.97
C ASP A 127 6.44 21.63 -3.10
N VAL A 128 7.72 21.75 -3.39
CA VAL A 128 8.83 21.24 -2.56
C VAL A 128 9.83 22.39 -2.37
N GLU A 129 9.98 22.85 -1.15
CA GLU A 129 10.91 23.92 -0.83
C GLU A 129 12.37 23.53 -1.12
N THR A 130 13.08 24.35 -1.88
CA THR A 130 14.42 24.02 -2.36
C THR A 130 15.52 24.94 -1.82
N GLU A 131 15.19 26.13 -1.33
CA GLU A 131 16.17 27.21 -1.14
C GLU A 131 16.29 27.77 0.27
N THR A 132 15.56 27.23 1.23
CA THR A 132 15.55 27.72 2.62
C THR A 132 16.09 26.69 3.60
N GLU A 133 16.13 27.06 4.89
CA GLU A 133 16.43 26.13 5.97
C GLU A 133 15.44 24.96 6.07
N THR A 134 14.25 25.12 5.49
CA THR A 134 13.19 24.09 5.38
C THR A 134 13.28 23.27 4.09
N ARG A 135 14.42 23.24 3.45
CA ARG A 135 14.64 22.48 2.21
C ARG A 135 14.14 21.05 2.30
N GLY A 136 13.27 20.69 1.38
CA GLY A 136 12.64 19.38 1.33
C GLY A 136 11.25 19.36 1.99
N GLU A 137 10.79 20.46 2.60
CA GLU A 137 9.41 20.60 3.03
C GLU A 137 8.48 20.46 1.85
N ARG A 138 7.45 19.63 2.01
CA ARG A 138 6.46 19.34 0.96
C ARG A 138 5.13 19.99 1.31
N ARG A 139 4.59 20.74 0.36
CA ARG A 139 3.29 21.36 0.50
C ARG A 139 2.26 20.58 -0.31
N TYR A 140 1.19 20.21 0.36
CA TYR A 140 0.06 19.50 -0.25
C TYR A 140 -1.18 20.37 -0.19
N ILE A 141 -2.01 20.28 -1.22
CA ILE A 141 -3.37 20.84 -1.22
C ILE A 141 -4.37 19.72 -1.48
N PHE A 142 -5.57 19.88 -0.95
CA PHE A 142 -6.68 19.00 -1.29
C PHE A 142 -7.31 19.49 -2.58
N ASN A 143 -7.36 18.62 -3.60
CA ASN A 143 -7.97 18.93 -4.89
C ASN A 143 -9.45 18.52 -4.84
N GLU A 144 -10.37 19.49 -4.84
CA GLU A 144 -11.82 19.26 -4.74
C GLU A 144 -12.46 18.68 -6.02
#